data_399f256de3a62c4b1b9f6cb546f4a154
#
_entry.id   399f256de3a62c4b1b9f6cb546f4a154
#
_cell.length_a   1.000
_cell.length_b   1.000
_cell.length_c   1.000
_cell.angle_alpha   90.00
_cell.angle_beta   90.00
_cell.angle_gamma   90.00
#
_symmetry.space_group_name_H-M   'P 1'
#
loop_
_entity.id
_entity.type
_entity.pdbx_description
1 polymer ?
#
loop_
_entity_poly.entity_id
_entity_poly.type
_entity_poly.pdbx_seq_one_letter_code
_entity_poly.pdbx_strand_id
1 'polypeptide(L)'
;MNYINIQEIDSLQEWVKEAIAIKKNPLQNKALGENKTLGMLFFNPSLRTRLSTQKAALNLGMNVMVMNFTNEGWTLEFEDGAVMNQGASEHIKEAAQVVSQYCDIIAIRAFAGLTDKEKDNAETVLSGFLKYATVPIVNMESATGHPLQSLADAITMEEHKTAHRPKVVLSWAPHPKALPQAVANSFVQMMQLQDADFVITHPEGYELNPEITKDSKIEYDQNKAFENADFIYTKNWSNYKEYGKVTNLDPNWTVTAEKMKLTNNAKFMHCLPVRRNVIVADEVIDSANSVVIEQANNRTYAAQLVLQKILKDGK
;
A
#
# COMPACT_ATOMS: atom_id res chain seq x y z
N MET A 1 3.46 -19.26 -4.52
CA MET A 1 3.31 -18.23 -3.43
C MET A 1 2.50 -17.06 -3.94
N ASN A 2 1.45 -16.60 -3.22
CA ASN A 2 0.80 -15.30 -3.45
C ASN A 2 1.46 -14.24 -2.55
N TYR A 3 1.22 -12.96 -2.82
CA TYR A 3 1.58 -11.85 -1.93
C TYR A 3 0.39 -10.90 -1.77
N ILE A 4 -0.39 -11.11 -0.72
CA ILE A 4 -1.68 -10.44 -0.51
C ILE A 4 -1.63 -9.48 0.67
N ASN A 5 -0.91 -9.85 1.74
CA ASN A 5 -0.79 -9.07 2.97
C ASN A 5 0.67 -9.08 3.46
N ILE A 6 1.11 -7.99 4.08
CA ILE A 6 2.45 -7.88 4.67
C ILE A 6 2.66 -8.85 5.85
N GLN A 7 1.59 -9.30 6.50
CA GLN A 7 1.65 -10.25 7.61
C GLN A 7 1.87 -11.71 7.17
N GLU A 8 1.81 -12.00 5.88
CA GLU A 8 2.05 -13.36 5.33
C GLU A 8 3.54 -13.67 5.13
N ILE A 9 4.41 -12.69 5.33
CA ILE A 9 5.86 -12.89 5.19
C ILE A 9 6.46 -13.53 6.45
N ASP A 10 7.48 -14.35 6.26
CA ASP A 10 8.18 -15.07 7.33
C ASP A 10 8.99 -14.15 8.25
N SER A 11 9.70 -13.18 7.69
CA SER A 11 10.51 -12.22 8.44
C SER A 11 10.60 -10.88 7.71
N LEU A 12 9.95 -9.85 8.26
CA LEU A 12 10.02 -8.50 7.69
C LEU A 12 11.46 -7.98 7.66
N GLN A 13 12.24 -8.25 8.70
CA GLN A 13 13.63 -7.79 8.78
C GLN A 13 14.50 -8.37 7.66
N GLU A 14 14.37 -9.68 7.38
CA GLU A 14 15.11 -10.33 6.29
C GLU A 14 14.64 -9.81 4.91
N TRP A 15 13.35 -9.61 4.73
CA TRP A 15 12.82 -9.05 3.48
C TRP A 15 13.33 -7.63 3.23
N VAL A 16 13.35 -6.79 4.24
CA VAL A 16 13.90 -5.41 4.14
C VAL A 16 15.38 -5.45 3.79
N LYS A 17 16.16 -6.31 4.43
CA LYS A 17 17.59 -6.50 4.15
C LYS A 17 17.85 -6.96 2.70
N GLU A 18 17.06 -7.93 2.22
CA GLU A 18 17.11 -8.40 0.83
C GLU A 18 16.74 -7.29 -0.15
N ALA A 19 15.69 -6.49 0.12
CA ALA A 19 15.27 -5.38 -0.73
C ALA A 19 16.35 -4.29 -0.84
N ILE A 20 17.02 -3.96 0.27
CA ILE A 20 18.16 -3.03 0.28
C ILE A 20 19.34 -3.59 -0.54
N ALA A 21 19.59 -4.89 -0.48
CA ALA A 21 20.62 -5.53 -1.31
C ALA A 21 20.26 -5.47 -2.80
N ILE A 22 18.99 -5.72 -3.15
CA ILE A 22 18.46 -5.56 -4.51
C ILE A 22 18.64 -4.12 -4.99
N LYS A 23 18.33 -3.13 -4.15
CA LYS A 23 18.49 -1.70 -4.47
C LYS A 23 19.93 -1.34 -4.86
N LYS A 24 20.93 -1.95 -4.22
CA LYS A 24 22.35 -1.74 -4.54
C LYS A 24 22.75 -2.35 -5.89
N ASN A 25 22.13 -3.43 -6.31
CA ASN A 25 22.39 -4.08 -7.61
C ASN A 25 21.09 -4.61 -8.25
N PRO A 26 20.22 -3.72 -8.77
CA PRO A 26 18.86 -4.07 -9.17
C PRO A 26 18.79 -5.02 -10.39
N LEU A 27 19.85 -5.13 -11.18
CA LEU A 27 19.88 -5.99 -12.37
C LEU A 27 20.56 -7.33 -12.14
N GLN A 28 21.02 -7.62 -10.92
CA GLN A 28 21.76 -8.87 -10.60
C GLN A 28 20.99 -10.14 -11.01
N ASN A 29 19.66 -10.12 -10.84
CA ASN A 29 18.79 -11.27 -11.13
C ASN A 29 17.96 -11.07 -12.41
N LYS A 30 18.47 -10.31 -13.39
CA LYS A 30 17.73 -9.98 -14.62
C LYS A 30 17.27 -11.21 -15.41
N ALA A 31 18.05 -12.28 -15.39
CA ALA A 31 17.70 -13.53 -16.11
C ALA A 31 16.56 -14.34 -15.41
N LEU A 32 16.18 -13.98 -14.18
CA LEU A 32 15.18 -14.76 -13.42
C LEU A 32 13.79 -14.71 -14.05
N GLY A 33 13.43 -13.58 -14.64
CA GLY A 33 12.16 -13.35 -15.30
C GLY A 33 12.18 -13.53 -16.82
N GLU A 34 13.25 -14.08 -17.38
CA GLU A 34 13.35 -14.31 -18.82
C GLU A 34 12.20 -15.23 -19.31
N ASN A 35 11.54 -14.83 -20.39
CA ASN A 35 10.34 -15.49 -20.94
C ASN A 35 9.13 -15.55 -19.99
N LYS A 36 9.13 -14.76 -18.88
CA LYS A 36 8.01 -14.63 -17.97
C LYS A 36 7.27 -13.31 -18.20
N THR A 37 5.96 -13.33 -17.98
CA THR A 37 5.09 -12.17 -18.18
C THR A 37 4.38 -11.81 -16.87
N LEU A 38 4.50 -10.55 -16.47
CA LEU A 38 3.69 -9.96 -15.41
C LEU A 38 2.45 -9.30 -16.02
N GLY A 39 1.26 -9.78 -15.68
CA GLY A 39 0.00 -9.11 -15.96
C GLY A 39 -0.33 -8.10 -14.86
N MET A 40 -0.50 -6.84 -15.20
CA MET A 40 -0.87 -5.77 -14.25
C MET A 40 -2.29 -5.29 -14.54
N LEU A 41 -3.23 -5.59 -13.64
CA LEU A 41 -4.64 -5.29 -13.80
C LEU A 41 -5.03 -4.10 -12.92
N PHE A 42 -5.52 -3.03 -13.54
CA PHE A 42 -5.92 -1.80 -12.86
C PHE A 42 -7.43 -1.58 -12.97
N PHE A 43 -8.10 -1.57 -11.83
CA PHE A 43 -9.49 -1.16 -11.69
C PHE A 43 -9.62 0.31 -11.27
N ASN A 44 -8.50 0.97 -10.99
CA ASN A 44 -8.41 2.39 -10.65
C ASN A 44 -7.10 2.99 -11.18
N PRO A 45 -7.07 4.29 -11.55
CA PRO A 45 -5.86 4.95 -12.02
C PRO A 45 -4.71 4.91 -11.02
N SER A 46 -3.47 4.79 -11.53
CA SER A 46 -2.26 4.87 -10.70
C SER A 46 -1.06 5.37 -11.49
N LEU A 47 -0.28 6.26 -10.89
CA LEU A 47 1.01 6.69 -11.41
C LEU A 47 2.14 5.82 -10.83
N ARG A 48 2.33 5.89 -9.52
CA ARG A 48 3.48 5.27 -8.84
C ARG A 48 3.44 3.75 -8.84
N THR A 49 2.31 3.14 -8.49
CA THR A 49 2.16 1.68 -8.51
C THR A 49 2.46 1.13 -9.91
N ARG A 50 1.92 1.78 -10.94
CA ARG A 50 2.16 1.37 -12.33
C ARG A 50 3.64 1.41 -12.68
N LEU A 51 4.29 2.57 -12.51
CA LEU A 51 5.68 2.75 -12.93
C LEU A 51 6.66 1.94 -12.08
N SER A 52 6.48 1.89 -10.75
CA SER A 52 7.40 1.15 -9.87
C SER A 52 7.32 -0.36 -10.10
N THR A 53 6.11 -0.92 -10.27
CA THR A 53 5.94 -2.36 -10.49
C THR A 53 6.41 -2.78 -11.89
N GLN A 54 6.15 -1.95 -12.93
CA GLN A 54 6.74 -2.18 -14.26
C GLN A 54 8.26 -2.16 -14.21
N LYS A 55 8.86 -1.15 -13.55
CA LYS A 55 10.31 -1.06 -13.40
C LYS A 55 10.88 -2.26 -12.67
N ALA A 56 10.21 -2.75 -11.63
CA ALA A 56 10.60 -3.95 -10.88
C ALA A 56 10.61 -5.19 -11.77
N ALA A 57 9.57 -5.40 -12.57
CA ALA A 57 9.48 -6.53 -13.50
C ALA A 57 10.57 -6.47 -14.58
N LEU A 58 10.79 -5.27 -15.17
CA LEU A 58 11.85 -5.07 -16.18
C LEU A 58 13.25 -5.29 -15.60
N ASN A 59 13.50 -4.93 -14.35
CA ASN A 59 14.77 -5.22 -13.68
C ASN A 59 15.05 -6.73 -13.56
N LEU A 60 13.98 -7.54 -13.46
CA LEU A 60 14.06 -9.00 -13.42
C LEU A 60 14.05 -9.66 -14.81
N GLY A 61 13.90 -8.85 -15.88
CA GLY A 61 13.83 -9.34 -17.27
C GLY A 61 12.47 -9.88 -17.70
N MET A 62 11.41 -9.59 -16.93
CA MET A 62 10.04 -9.99 -17.29
C MET A 62 9.47 -9.10 -18.40
N ASN A 63 8.61 -9.67 -19.22
CA ASN A 63 7.66 -8.92 -20.03
C ASN A 63 6.54 -8.35 -19.12
N VAL A 64 5.91 -7.26 -19.55
CA VAL A 64 4.80 -6.64 -18.79
C VAL A 64 3.62 -6.39 -19.72
N MET A 65 2.46 -6.90 -19.33
CA MET A 65 1.17 -6.57 -19.93
C MET A 65 0.36 -5.75 -18.93
N VAL A 66 -0.19 -4.63 -19.37
CA VAL A 66 -0.99 -3.74 -18.50
C VAL A 66 -2.38 -3.60 -19.09
N MET A 67 -3.40 -3.80 -18.25
CA MET A 67 -4.79 -3.61 -18.62
C MET A 67 -5.49 -2.70 -17.61
N ASN A 68 -6.19 -1.68 -18.11
CA ASN A 68 -7.03 -0.78 -17.31
C ASN A 68 -8.50 -1.15 -17.53
N PHE A 69 -9.08 -1.88 -16.59
CA PHE A 69 -10.48 -2.30 -16.68
C PHE A 69 -11.46 -1.13 -16.77
N THR A 70 -11.13 0.03 -16.22
CA THR A 70 -11.99 1.22 -16.28
C THR A 70 -12.24 1.73 -17.71
N ASN A 71 -11.25 1.60 -18.62
CA ASN A 71 -11.29 2.21 -19.94
C ASN A 71 -11.03 1.24 -21.10
N GLU A 72 -10.43 0.07 -20.84
CA GLU A 72 -9.96 -0.88 -21.86
C GLU A 72 -10.69 -2.23 -21.77
N GLY A 73 -11.27 -2.56 -20.59
CA GLY A 73 -12.02 -3.76 -20.35
C GLY A 73 -13.52 -3.51 -20.23
N TRP A 74 -14.25 -4.57 -20.01
CA TRP A 74 -15.67 -4.55 -19.70
C TRP A 74 -15.90 -4.82 -18.22
N THR A 75 -17.14 -4.59 -17.78
CA THR A 75 -17.55 -4.87 -16.39
C THR A 75 -17.59 -6.39 -16.15
N LEU A 76 -16.96 -6.81 -15.06
CA LEU A 76 -16.98 -8.21 -14.64
C LEU A 76 -18.10 -8.46 -13.64
N GLU A 77 -18.66 -9.68 -13.69
CA GLU A 77 -19.56 -10.24 -12.69
C GLU A 77 -18.76 -11.07 -11.69
N PHE A 78 -19.06 -10.91 -10.40
CA PHE A 78 -18.34 -11.58 -9.30
C PHE A 78 -19.21 -12.56 -8.51
N GLU A 79 -20.54 -12.52 -8.65
CA GLU A 79 -21.45 -13.33 -7.86
C GLU A 79 -21.67 -14.72 -8.50
N ASP A 80 -21.38 -15.78 -7.75
CA ASP A 80 -21.64 -17.15 -8.20
C ASP A 80 -23.15 -17.38 -8.47
N GLY A 81 -23.46 -17.92 -9.65
CA GLY A 81 -24.86 -18.19 -10.05
C GLY A 81 -25.61 -16.96 -10.56
N ALA A 82 -24.97 -15.83 -10.74
CA ALA A 82 -25.59 -14.63 -11.30
C ALA A 82 -26.17 -14.90 -12.69
N VAL A 83 -27.37 -14.35 -12.95
CA VAL A 83 -27.98 -14.32 -14.29
C VAL A 83 -27.46 -13.09 -15.01
N MET A 84 -26.49 -13.27 -15.92
CA MET A 84 -25.76 -12.20 -16.59
C MET A 84 -26.59 -11.55 -17.73
N ASN A 85 -27.76 -11.02 -17.40
CA ASN A 85 -28.67 -10.32 -18.35
C ASN A 85 -28.63 -8.79 -18.21
N GLN A 86 -27.62 -8.25 -17.49
CA GLN A 86 -27.44 -6.82 -17.23
C GLN A 86 -26.08 -6.33 -17.73
N GLY A 87 -25.47 -5.35 -17.05
CA GLY A 87 -24.30 -4.62 -17.55
C GLY A 87 -22.95 -5.34 -17.52
N ALA A 88 -22.83 -6.50 -16.87
CA ALA A 88 -21.57 -7.28 -16.86
C ALA A 88 -21.50 -8.16 -18.13
N SER A 89 -20.31 -8.14 -18.78
CA SER A 89 -20.11 -8.89 -20.03
C SER A 89 -19.39 -10.22 -19.84
N GLU A 90 -18.69 -10.40 -18.73
CA GLU A 90 -17.93 -11.62 -18.43
C GLU A 90 -17.91 -11.89 -16.92
N HIS A 91 -17.93 -13.16 -16.54
CA HIS A 91 -17.80 -13.55 -15.14
C HIS A 91 -16.32 -13.66 -14.76
N ILE A 92 -15.99 -13.30 -13.50
CA ILE A 92 -14.62 -13.37 -12.97
C ILE A 92 -13.98 -14.75 -13.12
N LYS A 93 -14.80 -15.80 -13.12
CA LYS A 93 -14.36 -17.19 -13.24
C LYS A 93 -13.66 -17.46 -14.58
N GLU A 94 -14.22 -16.97 -15.66
CA GLU A 94 -13.62 -17.08 -16.99
C GLU A 94 -12.47 -16.08 -17.12
N ALA A 95 -12.68 -14.81 -16.76
CA ALA A 95 -11.68 -13.76 -16.88
C ALA A 95 -10.36 -14.10 -16.16
N ALA A 96 -10.42 -14.58 -14.91
CA ALA A 96 -9.22 -14.91 -14.14
C ALA A 96 -8.47 -16.12 -14.73
N GLN A 97 -9.18 -17.14 -15.21
CA GLN A 97 -8.56 -18.32 -15.83
C GLN A 97 -7.93 -17.96 -17.18
N VAL A 98 -8.59 -17.14 -18.00
CA VAL A 98 -8.06 -16.71 -19.30
C VAL A 98 -6.83 -15.83 -19.12
N VAL A 99 -6.86 -14.83 -18.24
CA VAL A 99 -5.70 -13.98 -17.95
C VAL A 99 -4.51 -14.82 -17.43
N SER A 100 -4.79 -15.88 -16.68
CA SER A 100 -3.75 -16.82 -16.21
C SER A 100 -3.05 -17.59 -17.34
N GLN A 101 -3.65 -17.69 -18.55
CA GLN A 101 -2.99 -18.30 -19.70
C GLN A 101 -2.00 -17.35 -20.38
N TYR A 102 -2.15 -16.03 -20.15
CA TYR A 102 -1.33 -15.01 -20.80
C TYR A 102 -0.21 -14.48 -19.90
N CYS A 103 -0.27 -14.76 -18.60
CA CYS A 103 0.64 -14.23 -17.60
C CYS A 103 1.17 -15.33 -16.68
N ASP A 104 2.41 -15.19 -16.21
CA ASP A 104 3.00 -16.07 -15.20
C ASP A 104 2.74 -15.57 -13.77
N ILE A 105 2.47 -14.28 -13.62
CA ILE A 105 2.10 -13.62 -12.37
C ILE A 105 1.05 -12.56 -12.71
N ILE A 106 0.02 -12.43 -11.87
CA ILE A 106 -0.98 -11.37 -11.99
C ILE A 106 -0.87 -10.42 -10.79
N ALA A 107 -0.72 -9.13 -11.06
CA ALA A 107 -0.69 -8.07 -10.05
C ALA A 107 -1.95 -7.20 -10.18
N ILE A 108 -2.69 -7.03 -9.08
CA ILE A 108 -4.02 -6.42 -9.08
C ILE A 108 -4.04 -5.15 -8.23
N ARG A 109 -4.70 -4.12 -8.77
CA ARG A 109 -5.03 -2.89 -8.05
C ARG A 109 -6.52 -2.61 -8.17
N ALA A 110 -7.24 -2.67 -7.05
CA ALA A 110 -8.68 -2.45 -6.97
C ALA A 110 -9.06 -1.79 -5.64
N PHE A 111 -9.37 -0.49 -5.66
CA PHE A 111 -9.70 0.30 -4.47
C PHE A 111 -11.06 -0.06 -3.88
N ALA A 112 -11.24 0.33 -2.61
CA ALA A 112 -12.55 0.42 -1.97
C ALA A 112 -13.45 1.40 -2.72
N GLY A 113 -14.69 1.01 -2.92
CA GLY A 113 -15.74 1.88 -3.47
C GLY A 113 -16.21 2.95 -2.48
N LEU A 114 -15.98 2.75 -1.19
CA LEU A 114 -16.36 3.61 -0.07
C LEU A 114 -17.88 3.88 0.03
N THR A 115 -18.68 3.01 -0.56
CA THR A 115 -20.15 3.08 -0.56
C THR A 115 -20.79 1.94 0.22
N ASP A 116 -20.14 0.78 0.20
CA ASP A 116 -20.58 -0.45 0.86
C ASP A 116 -19.38 -1.07 1.61
N LYS A 117 -19.38 -0.95 2.93
CA LYS A 117 -18.30 -1.40 3.79
C LYS A 117 -18.13 -2.93 3.76
N GLU A 118 -19.22 -3.68 3.72
CA GLU A 118 -19.16 -5.14 3.73
C GLU A 118 -18.57 -5.66 2.42
N LYS A 119 -18.99 -5.08 1.30
CA LYS A 119 -18.50 -5.41 -0.03
C LYS A 119 -17.01 -5.06 -0.18
N ASP A 120 -16.59 -3.90 0.31
CA ASP A 120 -15.19 -3.49 0.30
C ASP A 120 -14.34 -4.40 1.21
N ASN A 121 -14.83 -4.74 2.42
CA ASN A 121 -14.12 -5.65 3.32
C ASN A 121 -14.05 -7.11 2.77
N ALA A 122 -14.98 -7.52 1.94
CA ALA A 122 -14.95 -8.82 1.25
C ALA A 122 -13.88 -8.87 0.15
N GLU A 123 -13.23 -7.73 -0.19
CA GLU A 123 -12.17 -7.65 -1.22
C GLU A 123 -12.62 -8.28 -2.56
N THR A 124 -13.83 -7.97 -3.02
CA THR A 124 -14.54 -8.68 -4.09
C THR A 124 -13.66 -8.96 -5.32
N VAL A 125 -12.91 -7.96 -5.80
CA VAL A 125 -12.06 -8.14 -6.99
C VAL A 125 -10.88 -9.06 -6.68
N LEU A 126 -10.14 -8.78 -5.62
CA LEU A 126 -8.95 -9.55 -5.25
C LEU A 126 -9.31 -10.99 -4.90
N SER A 127 -10.37 -11.20 -4.11
CA SER A 127 -10.89 -12.52 -3.74
C SER A 127 -11.36 -13.32 -4.95
N GLY A 128 -11.99 -12.67 -5.92
CA GLY A 128 -12.42 -13.30 -7.17
C GLY A 128 -11.23 -13.84 -7.97
N PHE A 129 -10.18 -13.04 -8.15
CA PHE A 129 -8.96 -13.52 -8.81
C PHE A 129 -8.25 -14.62 -8.01
N LEU A 130 -8.13 -14.47 -6.68
CA LEU A 130 -7.54 -15.50 -5.82
C LEU A 130 -8.25 -16.85 -5.92
N LYS A 131 -9.58 -16.82 -6.09
CA LYS A 131 -10.41 -18.04 -6.20
C LYS A 131 -10.21 -18.77 -7.52
N TYR A 132 -10.00 -18.05 -8.63
CA TYR A 132 -10.08 -18.64 -9.97
C TYR A 132 -8.80 -18.56 -10.80
N ALA A 133 -7.86 -17.69 -10.46
CA ALA A 133 -6.56 -17.64 -11.15
C ALA A 133 -5.73 -18.90 -10.87
N THR A 134 -4.97 -19.34 -11.87
CA THR A 134 -4.08 -20.50 -11.78
C THR A 134 -2.59 -20.12 -11.66
N VAL A 135 -2.30 -18.82 -11.59
CA VAL A 135 -0.96 -18.26 -11.41
C VAL A 135 -0.91 -17.41 -10.14
N PRO A 136 0.28 -17.15 -9.58
CA PRO A 136 0.43 -16.31 -8.39
C PRO A 136 -0.18 -14.92 -8.55
N ILE A 137 -0.79 -14.44 -7.45
CA ILE A 137 -1.41 -13.12 -7.35
C ILE A 137 -0.57 -12.21 -6.45
N VAL A 138 -0.40 -10.96 -6.87
CA VAL A 138 0.22 -9.87 -6.11
C VAL A 138 -0.81 -8.76 -5.88
N ASN A 139 -1.05 -8.43 -4.62
CA ASN A 139 -1.87 -7.27 -4.24
C ASN A 139 -1.03 -5.99 -4.39
N MET A 140 -1.27 -5.21 -5.44
CA MET A 140 -0.64 -3.90 -5.62
C MET A 140 -1.30 -2.79 -4.79
N GLU A 141 -2.57 -2.89 -4.52
CA GLU A 141 -3.42 -2.14 -3.59
C GLU A 141 -4.86 -2.63 -3.75
N SER A 142 -5.49 -3.00 -2.66
CA SER A 142 -6.88 -3.47 -2.63
C SER A 142 -7.77 -2.55 -1.79
N ALA A 143 -9.00 -2.96 -1.52
CA ALA A 143 -9.92 -2.17 -0.72
C ALA A 143 -9.42 -1.96 0.72
N THR A 144 -8.78 -2.97 1.32
CA THR A 144 -8.36 -2.93 2.73
C THR A 144 -6.85 -2.94 2.94
N GLY A 145 -6.03 -3.20 1.89
CA GLY A 145 -4.59 -3.36 2.03
C GLY A 145 -3.75 -2.81 0.87
N HIS A 146 -2.52 -2.36 1.20
CA HIS A 146 -1.50 -1.95 0.24
C HIS A 146 -0.12 -2.50 0.66
N PRO A 147 0.08 -3.85 0.60
CA PRO A 147 1.25 -4.50 1.17
C PRO A 147 2.58 -4.10 0.50
N LEU A 148 2.59 -3.80 -0.80
CA LEU A 148 3.78 -3.27 -1.48
C LEU A 148 4.20 -1.88 -0.99
N GLN A 149 3.23 -1.05 -0.56
CA GLN A 149 3.54 0.24 0.04
C GLN A 149 4.15 0.06 1.43
N SER A 150 3.54 -0.75 2.30
CA SER A 150 4.05 -0.95 3.66
C SER A 150 5.44 -1.62 3.66
N LEU A 151 5.73 -2.50 2.70
CA LEU A 151 7.09 -3.03 2.53
C LEU A 151 8.08 -1.92 2.11
N ALA A 152 7.68 -1.02 1.20
CA ALA A 152 8.50 0.13 0.82
C ALA A 152 8.72 1.11 1.99
N ASP A 153 7.70 1.26 2.85
CA ASP A 153 7.78 2.08 4.05
C ASP A 153 8.79 1.48 5.04
N ALA A 154 8.76 0.16 5.26
CA ALA A 154 9.72 -0.54 6.10
C ALA A 154 11.16 -0.41 5.59
N ILE A 155 11.38 -0.53 4.27
CA ILE A 155 12.69 -0.31 3.64
C ILE A 155 13.17 1.11 3.91
N THR A 156 12.29 2.10 3.74
CA THR A 156 12.64 3.52 3.94
C THR A 156 12.97 3.82 5.40
N MET A 157 12.20 3.27 6.33
CA MET A 157 12.48 3.42 7.76
C MET A 157 13.83 2.79 8.12
N GLU A 158 14.14 1.61 7.62
CA GLU A 158 15.43 0.95 7.86
C GLU A 158 16.61 1.76 7.34
N GLU A 159 16.49 2.39 6.17
CA GLU A 159 17.54 3.23 5.56
C GLU A 159 17.78 4.54 6.33
N HIS A 160 16.78 5.04 7.07
CA HIS A 160 16.83 6.35 7.74
C HIS A 160 16.78 6.30 9.26
N LYS A 161 16.57 5.13 9.88
CA LYS A 161 16.54 5.04 11.33
C LYS A 161 17.92 5.33 11.95
N THR A 162 17.91 6.04 13.06
CA THR A 162 19.10 6.34 13.88
C THR A 162 19.08 5.62 15.23
N ALA A 163 17.91 5.17 15.67
CA ALA A 163 17.70 4.40 16.90
C ALA A 163 17.40 2.94 16.60
N HIS A 164 17.79 2.05 17.50
CA HIS A 164 17.45 0.61 17.39
C HIS A 164 15.93 0.41 17.45
N ARG A 165 15.27 1.10 18.39
CA ARG A 165 13.82 1.09 18.58
C ARG A 165 13.27 2.51 18.39
N PRO A 166 12.98 2.94 17.14
CA PRO A 166 12.50 4.27 16.86
C PRO A 166 11.06 4.48 17.34
N LYS A 167 10.71 5.72 17.72
CA LYS A 167 9.31 6.11 17.88
C LYS A 167 8.73 6.50 16.53
N VAL A 168 7.68 5.80 16.13
CA VAL A 168 7.00 5.97 14.83
C VAL A 168 5.56 6.39 15.05
N VAL A 169 5.12 7.44 14.38
CA VAL A 169 3.76 7.95 14.48
C VAL A 169 3.07 7.86 13.12
N LEU A 170 1.96 7.12 13.07
CA LEU A 170 0.99 7.22 11.97
C LEU A 170 -0.01 8.32 12.32
N SER A 171 0.04 9.42 11.59
CA SER A 171 -0.84 10.57 11.81
C SER A 171 -1.90 10.68 10.73
N TRP A 172 -3.16 10.75 11.14
CA TRP A 172 -4.22 11.23 10.27
C TRP A 172 -4.00 12.70 9.90
N ALA A 173 -4.47 13.10 8.71
CA ALA A 173 -4.54 14.50 8.28
C ALA A 173 -5.80 14.75 7.43
N PRO A 174 -6.31 15.99 7.37
CA PRO A 174 -7.54 16.30 6.65
C PRO A 174 -7.41 16.09 5.13
N HIS A 175 -8.53 15.77 4.49
CA HIS A 175 -8.62 15.67 3.05
C HIS A 175 -10.05 15.96 2.58
N PRO A 176 -10.27 16.69 1.46
CA PRO A 176 -11.61 17.08 1.00
C PRO A 176 -12.44 15.92 0.43
N LYS A 177 -11.86 14.75 0.25
CA LYS A 177 -12.54 13.53 -0.19
C LYS A 177 -12.26 12.41 0.78
N ALA A 178 -13.22 11.51 0.97
CA ALA A 178 -12.97 10.25 1.66
C ALA A 178 -11.95 9.42 0.90
N LEU A 179 -10.97 8.86 1.62
CA LEU A 179 -9.94 7.98 1.05
C LEU A 179 -9.99 6.60 1.71
N PRO A 180 -9.59 5.53 0.98
CA PRO A 180 -9.51 4.18 1.53
C PRO A 180 -8.58 4.09 2.75
N GLN A 181 -8.85 3.13 3.61
CA GLN A 181 -8.04 2.82 4.79
C GLN A 181 -6.84 1.91 4.45
N ALA A 182 -6.77 1.37 3.26
CA ALA A 182 -5.82 0.36 2.81
C ALA A 182 -4.35 0.66 3.16
N VAL A 183 -3.90 1.90 2.93
CA VAL A 183 -2.52 2.32 3.24
C VAL A 183 -2.29 2.36 4.75
N ALA A 184 -3.21 2.97 5.51
CA ALA A 184 -3.11 3.06 6.97
C ALA A 184 -3.14 1.66 7.59
N ASN A 185 -4.06 0.80 7.14
CA ASN A 185 -4.16 -0.58 7.60
C ASN A 185 -2.85 -1.36 7.40
N SER A 186 -2.31 -1.32 6.18
CA SER A 186 -1.07 -2.05 5.89
C SER A 186 0.14 -1.47 6.60
N PHE A 187 0.16 -0.15 6.85
CA PHE A 187 1.21 0.46 7.68
C PHE A 187 1.13 -0.03 9.13
N VAL A 188 -0.07 -0.06 9.73
CA VAL A 188 -0.28 -0.62 11.08
C VAL A 188 0.16 -2.08 11.15
N GLN A 189 -0.29 -2.91 10.19
CA GLN A 189 0.09 -4.33 10.13
C GLN A 189 1.60 -4.52 10.00
N MET A 190 2.27 -3.70 9.21
CA MET A 190 3.73 -3.71 9.07
C MET A 190 4.42 -3.31 10.37
N MET A 191 3.92 -2.27 11.07
CA MET A 191 4.48 -1.82 12.34
C MET A 191 4.35 -2.88 13.44
N GLN A 192 3.33 -3.73 13.41
CA GLN A 192 3.18 -4.87 14.34
C GLN A 192 4.26 -5.96 14.16
N LEU A 193 5.00 -5.94 13.04
CA LEU A 193 6.13 -6.82 12.77
C LEU A 193 7.49 -6.16 13.07
N GLN A 194 7.49 -4.90 13.58
CA GLN A 194 8.69 -4.10 13.85
C GLN A 194 8.93 -3.95 15.35
N ASP A 195 10.19 -3.89 15.76
CA ASP A 195 10.55 -3.44 17.11
C ASP A 195 10.63 -1.91 17.13
N ALA A 196 9.51 -1.27 17.44
CA ALA A 196 9.36 0.18 17.47
C ALA A 196 8.36 0.63 18.56
N ASP A 197 8.47 1.87 19.02
CA ASP A 197 7.41 2.53 19.80
C ASP A 197 6.41 3.16 18.83
N PHE A 198 5.34 2.42 18.54
CA PHE A 198 4.37 2.80 17.52
C PHE A 198 3.14 3.45 18.12
N VAL A 199 2.74 4.61 17.58
CA VAL A 199 1.56 5.37 17.98
C VAL A 199 0.73 5.73 16.75
N ILE A 200 -0.59 5.54 16.85
CA ILE A 200 -1.55 6.02 15.86
C ILE A 200 -2.21 7.28 16.44
N THR A 201 -2.28 8.37 15.68
CA THR A 201 -2.96 9.59 16.10
C THR A 201 -3.96 10.06 15.04
N HIS A 202 -5.17 10.34 15.50
CA HIS A 202 -6.30 10.77 14.67
C HIS A 202 -7.35 11.46 15.52
N PRO A 203 -8.25 12.30 14.96
CA PRO A 203 -9.38 12.83 15.69
C PRO A 203 -10.36 11.71 16.06
N GLU A 204 -11.12 11.91 17.15
CA GLU A 204 -12.19 10.99 17.53
C GLU A 204 -13.13 10.70 16.35
N GLY A 205 -13.55 9.45 16.19
CA GLY A 205 -14.39 8.98 15.10
C GLY A 205 -13.62 8.51 13.86
N TYR A 206 -12.30 8.69 13.81
CA TYR A 206 -11.45 8.21 12.72
C TYR A 206 -10.62 6.97 13.10
N GLU A 207 -11.09 6.19 14.06
CA GLU A 207 -10.49 4.91 14.39
C GLU A 207 -10.46 4.00 13.14
N LEU A 208 -9.37 3.27 12.96
CA LEU A 208 -9.30 2.18 12.01
C LEU A 208 -10.04 0.95 12.55
N ASN A 209 -10.19 -0.09 11.72
CA ASN A 209 -10.79 -1.33 12.16
C ASN A 209 -10.03 -1.89 13.40
N PRO A 210 -10.71 -2.17 14.53
CA PRO A 210 -10.08 -2.70 15.74
C PRO A 210 -9.30 -4.01 15.53
N GLU A 211 -9.72 -4.85 14.59
CA GLU A 211 -9.00 -6.07 14.23
C GLU A 211 -7.65 -5.79 13.54
N ILE A 212 -7.51 -4.62 12.91
CA ILE A 212 -6.25 -4.17 12.33
C ILE A 212 -5.37 -3.52 13.39
N THR A 213 -5.95 -2.61 14.19
CA THR A 213 -5.16 -1.86 15.19
C THR A 213 -4.72 -2.69 16.36
N LYS A 214 -5.52 -3.71 16.76
CA LYS A 214 -5.26 -4.59 17.91
C LYS A 214 -4.85 -3.76 19.14
N ASP A 215 -3.70 -4.05 19.73
CA ASP A 215 -3.15 -3.37 20.92
C ASP A 215 -2.30 -2.13 20.59
N SER A 216 -2.37 -1.62 19.34
CA SER A 216 -1.61 -0.42 18.96
C SER A 216 -2.06 0.78 19.79
N LYS A 217 -1.09 1.55 20.30
CA LYS A 217 -1.36 2.76 21.08
C LYS A 217 -2.03 3.81 20.22
N ILE A 218 -3.16 4.36 20.71
CA ILE A 218 -3.87 5.48 20.09
C ILE A 218 -3.69 6.72 20.97
N GLU A 219 -3.36 7.85 20.36
CA GLU A 219 -3.27 9.18 21.00
C GLU A 219 -4.12 10.16 20.19
N TYR A 220 -5.08 10.78 20.83
CA TYR A 220 -6.00 11.74 20.19
C TYR A 220 -5.43 13.17 20.12
N ASP A 221 -4.35 13.44 20.84
CA ASP A 221 -3.60 14.69 20.74
C ASP A 221 -2.39 14.51 19.82
N GLN A 222 -2.46 15.10 18.62
CA GLN A 222 -1.40 14.99 17.62
C GLN A 222 -0.06 15.54 18.12
N ASN A 223 -0.06 16.61 18.92
CA ASN A 223 1.17 17.20 19.45
C ASN A 223 1.85 16.25 20.45
N LYS A 224 1.08 15.65 21.36
CA LYS A 224 1.60 14.62 22.28
C LYS A 224 2.12 13.39 21.55
N ALA A 225 1.41 12.97 20.49
CA ALA A 225 1.88 11.85 19.67
C ALA A 225 3.26 12.16 19.03
N PHE A 226 3.46 13.42 18.59
CA PHE A 226 4.69 13.84 17.89
C PHE A 226 5.89 14.02 18.82
N GLU A 227 5.69 14.23 20.12
CA GLU A 227 6.80 14.41 21.08
C GLU A 227 7.84 13.30 20.95
N ASN A 228 9.10 13.67 20.67
CA ASN A 228 10.24 12.77 20.53
C ASN A 228 10.08 11.66 19.46
N ALA A 229 9.19 11.82 18.48
CA ALA A 229 9.07 10.88 17.37
C ALA A 229 10.31 10.94 16.45
N ASP A 230 10.71 9.79 15.90
CA ASP A 230 11.80 9.64 14.92
C ASP A 230 11.24 9.59 13.49
N PHE A 231 9.99 9.14 13.33
CA PHE A 231 9.28 9.11 12.06
C PHE A 231 7.84 9.60 12.22
N ILE A 232 7.42 10.49 11.31
CA ILE A 232 6.03 10.91 11.14
C ILE A 232 5.54 10.43 9.78
N TYR A 233 4.67 9.41 9.79
CA TYR A 233 3.96 8.97 8.59
C TYR A 233 2.58 9.59 8.56
N THR A 234 2.33 10.47 7.60
CA THR A 234 1.04 11.16 7.52
C THR A 234 0.18 10.57 6.41
N LYS A 235 -1.10 10.32 6.71
CA LYS A 235 -2.06 9.81 5.72
C LYS A 235 -3.48 10.23 6.10
N ASN A 236 -4.30 10.56 5.10
CA ASN A 236 -5.74 10.61 5.30
C ASN A 236 -6.36 9.22 5.13
N TRP A 237 -7.35 8.91 5.93
CA TRP A 237 -8.29 7.80 5.75
C TRP A 237 -9.69 8.22 6.17
N SER A 238 -10.71 7.60 5.57
CA SER A 238 -12.11 7.85 5.91
C SER A 238 -12.50 7.19 7.23
N ASN A 239 -13.56 7.73 7.83
CA ASN A 239 -14.17 7.19 9.04
C ASN A 239 -14.60 5.73 8.82
N TYR A 240 -14.29 4.84 9.76
CA TYR A 240 -14.64 3.42 9.67
C TYR A 240 -16.10 3.13 10.06
N LYS A 241 -16.67 3.91 11.02
CA LYS A 241 -18.06 3.76 11.46
C LYS A 241 -19.02 4.45 10.48
N GLU A 242 -18.75 5.71 10.15
CA GLU A 242 -19.44 6.46 9.11
C GLU A 242 -18.73 6.27 7.75
N TYR A 243 -18.75 5.04 7.26
CA TYR A 243 -17.95 4.58 6.15
C TYR A 243 -18.08 5.46 4.91
N GLY A 244 -16.93 5.83 4.35
CA GLY A 244 -16.85 6.64 3.13
C GLY A 244 -17.22 8.11 3.28
N LYS A 245 -17.53 8.60 4.51
CA LYS A 245 -17.85 10.01 4.74
C LYS A 245 -16.62 10.81 5.16
N VAL A 246 -16.65 12.10 4.81
CA VAL A 246 -15.75 13.13 5.35
C VAL A 246 -16.48 13.83 6.47
N THR A 247 -16.12 13.54 7.71
CA THR A 247 -16.77 14.09 8.91
C THR A 247 -15.89 15.10 9.64
N ASN A 248 -14.62 15.22 9.28
CA ASN A 248 -13.68 16.17 9.86
C ASN A 248 -12.77 16.78 8.78
N LEU A 249 -12.63 18.11 8.79
CA LEU A 249 -11.73 18.88 7.92
C LEU A 249 -10.91 19.88 8.74
N ASP A 250 -10.75 19.65 10.05
CA ASP A 250 -10.03 20.55 10.95
C ASP A 250 -8.57 20.73 10.50
N PRO A 251 -8.17 21.95 10.10
CA PRO A 251 -6.82 22.25 9.65
C PRO A 251 -5.78 22.10 10.77
N ASN A 252 -6.20 22.03 12.03
CA ASN A 252 -5.29 21.76 13.14
C ASN A 252 -4.63 20.37 13.05
N TRP A 253 -5.13 19.48 12.20
CA TRP A 253 -4.50 18.18 11.91
C TRP A 253 -3.51 18.23 10.75
N THR A 254 -3.32 19.37 10.09
CA THR A 254 -2.25 19.57 9.11
C THR A 254 -0.88 19.46 9.79
N VAL A 255 0.05 18.70 9.20
CA VAL A 255 1.43 18.62 9.72
C VAL A 255 2.19 19.87 9.32
N THR A 256 2.63 20.64 10.30
CA THR A 256 3.33 21.92 10.12
C THR A 256 4.75 21.87 10.66
N ALA A 257 5.58 22.83 10.27
CA ALA A 257 6.95 22.98 10.80
C ALA A 257 6.98 23.11 12.33
N GLU A 258 5.99 23.80 12.91
CA GLU A 258 5.90 23.96 14.38
C GLU A 258 5.70 22.60 15.07
N LYS A 259 4.83 21.75 14.51
CA LYS A 259 4.62 20.40 15.04
C LYS A 259 5.84 19.52 14.87
N MET A 260 6.55 19.64 13.75
CA MET A 260 7.80 18.88 13.52
C MET A 260 8.90 19.27 14.52
N LYS A 261 8.88 20.46 15.10
CA LYS A 261 9.82 20.86 16.19
C LYS A 261 9.61 20.08 17.50
N LEU A 262 8.46 19.46 17.70
CA LEU A 262 8.19 18.61 18.88
C LEU A 262 8.89 17.25 18.78
N THR A 263 9.27 16.85 17.59
CA THR A 263 9.85 15.54 17.29
C THR A 263 11.36 15.48 17.57
N ASN A 264 11.92 14.29 17.57
CA ASN A 264 13.36 14.06 17.61
C ASN A 264 13.97 14.23 16.20
N ASN A 265 13.80 15.41 15.57
CA ASN A 265 14.22 15.65 14.18
C ASN A 265 13.69 14.59 13.20
N ALA A 266 12.39 14.25 13.35
CA ALA A 266 11.76 13.13 12.66
C ALA A 266 11.85 13.21 11.14
N LYS A 267 11.99 12.04 10.50
CA LYS A 267 11.77 11.92 9.06
C LYS A 267 10.28 11.98 8.74
N PHE A 268 9.93 12.81 7.77
CA PHE A 268 8.55 12.94 7.28
C PHE A 268 8.32 11.96 6.12
N MET A 269 7.23 11.18 6.22
CA MET A 269 6.82 10.15 5.26
C MET A 269 5.39 10.37 4.78
N HIS A 270 5.14 10.09 3.51
CA HIS A 270 3.81 10.04 2.90
C HIS A 270 3.84 9.24 1.60
N CYS A 271 2.89 8.33 1.39
CA CYS A 271 2.85 7.46 0.20
C CYS A 271 2.61 8.19 -1.14
N LEU A 272 2.28 9.49 -1.11
CA LEU A 272 1.87 10.28 -2.27
C LEU A 272 0.66 9.67 -3.05
N PRO A 273 -0.18 10.48 -3.74
CA PRO A 273 -0.09 11.94 -3.84
C PRO A 273 -0.45 12.64 -2.54
N VAL A 274 0.13 13.79 -2.31
CA VAL A 274 -0.13 14.63 -1.14
C VAL A 274 -0.79 15.95 -1.55
N ARG A 275 -1.66 16.47 -0.69
CA ARG A 275 -2.21 17.82 -0.84
C ARG A 275 -1.42 18.77 0.05
N ARG A 276 -0.57 19.59 -0.59
CA ARG A 276 0.22 20.62 0.08
C ARG A 276 -0.68 21.61 0.79
N ASN A 277 -0.27 22.04 1.98
CA ASN A 277 -0.96 23.00 2.83
C ASN A 277 -2.39 22.58 3.26
N VAL A 278 -2.69 21.27 3.10
CA VAL A 278 -3.89 20.60 3.63
C VAL A 278 -3.46 19.42 4.50
N ILE A 279 -2.70 18.49 3.95
CA ILE A 279 -2.17 17.32 4.68
C ILE A 279 -0.88 17.72 5.42
N VAL A 280 0.00 18.44 4.73
CA VAL A 280 1.31 18.84 5.21
C VAL A 280 1.69 20.20 4.62
N ALA A 281 2.31 21.04 5.42
CA ALA A 281 2.81 22.34 4.98
C ALA A 281 4.02 22.20 4.04
N ASP A 282 4.21 23.19 3.15
CA ASP A 282 5.31 23.20 2.18
C ASP A 282 6.67 23.09 2.86
N GLU A 283 6.87 23.80 3.98
CA GLU A 283 8.13 23.79 4.72
C GLU A 283 8.52 22.42 5.25
N VAL A 284 7.55 21.53 5.48
CA VAL A 284 7.80 20.17 5.96
C VAL A 284 8.12 19.24 4.81
N ILE A 285 7.29 19.23 3.76
CA ILE A 285 7.48 18.31 2.63
C ILE A 285 8.71 18.65 1.78
N ASP A 286 9.13 19.92 1.74
CA ASP A 286 10.31 20.39 1.02
C ASP A 286 11.58 20.43 1.91
N SER A 287 11.47 20.02 3.19
CA SER A 287 12.61 19.98 4.11
C SER A 287 13.57 18.82 3.81
N ALA A 288 14.79 18.94 4.33
CA ALA A 288 15.80 17.86 4.28
C ALA A 288 15.39 16.61 5.09
N ASN A 289 14.37 16.72 5.93
CA ASN A 289 13.82 15.59 6.68
C ASN A 289 12.67 14.88 5.95
N SER A 290 12.19 15.40 4.83
CA SER A 290 11.21 14.72 4.00
C SER A 290 11.88 13.62 3.19
N VAL A 291 11.44 12.39 3.38
CA VAL A 291 11.95 11.19 2.66
C VAL A 291 10.91 10.60 1.70
N VAL A 292 9.92 11.41 1.29
CA VAL A 292 8.80 10.95 0.43
C VAL A 292 9.24 10.49 -0.96
N ILE A 293 10.34 11.02 -1.49
CA ILE A 293 10.88 10.63 -2.81
C ILE A 293 11.62 9.31 -2.71
N GLU A 294 12.46 9.14 -1.68
CA GLU A 294 13.13 7.87 -1.37
C GLU A 294 12.12 6.76 -1.07
N GLN A 295 11.08 7.06 -0.30
CA GLN A 295 9.96 6.18 -0.03
C GLN A 295 9.25 5.75 -1.34
N ALA A 296 9.00 6.68 -2.25
CA ALA A 296 8.42 6.38 -3.55
C ALA A 296 9.35 5.51 -4.42
N ASN A 297 10.66 5.74 -4.38
CA ASN A 297 11.65 4.93 -5.07
C ASN A 297 11.71 3.49 -4.51
N ASN A 298 11.62 3.32 -3.20
CA ASN A 298 11.65 2.02 -2.53
C ASN A 298 10.48 1.10 -2.92
N ARG A 299 9.39 1.63 -3.48
CA ARG A 299 8.31 0.83 -4.07
C ARG A 299 8.78 -0.06 -5.21
N THR A 300 9.78 0.37 -5.98
CA THR A 300 10.39 -0.46 -7.03
C THR A 300 11.04 -1.70 -6.42
N TYR A 301 11.78 -1.53 -5.35
CA TYR A 301 12.55 -2.63 -4.74
C TYR A 301 11.68 -3.54 -3.88
N ALA A 302 10.63 -3.01 -3.27
CA ALA A 302 9.59 -3.81 -2.62
C ALA A 302 8.89 -4.73 -3.63
N ALA A 303 8.43 -4.19 -4.77
CA ALA A 303 7.81 -4.98 -5.83
C ALA A 303 8.80 -5.98 -6.45
N GLN A 304 10.06 -5.57 -6.67
CA GLN A 304 11.09 -6.43 -7.25
C GLN A 304 11.41 -7.62 -6.35
N LEU A 305 11.52 -7.42 -5.04
CA LEU A 305 11.72 -8.50 -4.09
C LEU A 305 10.55 -9.50 -4.12
N VAL A 306 9.31 -9.00 -4.08
CA VAL A 306 8.11 -9.85 -4.12
C VAL A 306 8.09 -10.70 -5.39
N LEU A 307 8.27 -10.08 -6.56
CA LEU A 307 8.32 -10.80 -7.84
C LEU A 307 9.47 -11.82 -7.88
N GLN A 308 10.64 -11.44 -7.34
CA GLN A 308 11.80 -12.34 -7.27
C GLN A 308 11.51 -13.57 -6.39
N LYS A 309 10.85 -13.41 -5.25
CA LYS A 309 10.48 -14.52 -4.36
C LYS A 309 9.47 -15.45 -5.05
N ILE A 310 8.46 -14.90 -5.70
CA ILE A 310 7.47 -15.70 -6.46
C ILE A 310 8.13 -16.49 -7.57
N LEU A 311 9.03 -15.86 -8.34
CA LEU A 311 9.75 -16.53 -9.44
C LEU A 311 10.72 -17.64 -8.96
N LYS A 312 11.24 -17.52 -7.74
CA LYS A 312 12.08 -18.55 -7.13
C LYS A 312 11.28 -19.71 -6.54
N ASP A 313 10.10 -19.42 -5.98
CA ASP A 313 9.19 -20.42 -5.37
C ASP A 313 8.58 -21.35 -6.44
N GLY A 314 8.40 -20.87 -7.66
CA GLY A 314 7.86 -21.64 -8.79
C GLY A 314 8.87 -22.52 -9.55
N LYS A 315 10.11 -22.60 -9.06
CA LYS A 315 11.15 -23.49 -9.56
C LYS A 315 11.26 -24.71 -8.66
#